data_3cf6850381191d599acc16968a86a3e9
#
_entry.id   3cf6850381191d599acc16968a86a3e9
#
_cell.length_a   1.000
_cell.length_b   1.000
_cell.length_c   1.000
_cell.angle_alpha   90.00
_cell.angle_beta   90.00
_cell.angle_gamma   90.00
#
_symmetry.space_group_name_H-M   'P 1'
#
loop_
_entity.id
_entity.type
_entity.pdbx_description
1 polymer ?
#
loop_
_entity_poly.entity_id
_entity_poly.type
_entity_poly.pdbx_seq_one_letter_code
_entity_poly.pdbx_strand_id
1 'polypeptide(L)'
;MKTKIQKSYIYEELGFPVHLTHVPMIEIRGEFTLDIDFNKLQKAVLMHLSHKKTPLTGNEVKFIRKYFSLTTSAFGHLFGYSHSAVLKWENQGDAIARMAPTTEIYLRLYILDFLQKDALDFKELYHEIRIPDLAKYLKPSQNYSYIPISINAKNELISAA
;
A
#
# COMPACT_ATOMS: atom_id res chain seq x y z
N MET A 1 12.79 -24.41 -19.19
CA MET A 1 12.28 -24.05 -17.85
C MET A 1 10.78 -24.19 -17.82
N LYS A 2 10.26 -24.78 -16.78
CA LYS A 2 8.81 -24.91 -16.64
C LYS A 2 8.24 -23.63 -16.07
N THR A 3 7.12 -23.19 -16.63
CA THR A 3 6.35 -22.06 -16.18
C THR A 3 4.92 -22.48 -15.85
N LYS A 4 4.29 -21.82 -14.90
CA LYS A 4 2.87 -22.01 -14.57
C LYS A 4 2.24 -20.69 -14.16
N ILE A 5 0.91 -20.61 -14.24
CA ILE A 5 0.16 -19.51 -13.67
C ILE A 5 -0.53 -20.00 -12.40
N GLN A 6 -0.21 -19.39 -11.27
CA GLN A 6 -0.86 -19.67 -10.00
C GLN A 6 -2.06 -18.73 -9.83
N LYS A 7 -3.22 -19.29 -9.54
CA LYS A 7 -4.47 -18.51 -9.45
C LYS A 7 -4.46 -17.50 -8.29
N SER A 8 -3.84 -17.86 -7.18
CA SER A 8 -3.82 -17.06 -5.96
C SER A 8 -2.51 -17.25 -5.22
N TYR A 9 -1.92 -16.16 -4.75
CA TYR A 9 -0.70 -16.14 -3.96
C TYR A 9 -0.74 -14.98 -2.97
N ILE A 10 -0.43 -15.22 -1.71
CA ILE A 10 -0.31 -14.18 -0.70
C ILE A 10 1.17 -13.80 -0.57
N TYR A 11 1.47 -12.56 -0.90
CA TYR A 11 2.82 -11.99 -0.81
C TYR A 11 2.92 -11.12 0.44
N GLU A 12 3.83 -11.45 1.35
CA GLU A 12 3.94 -10.81 2.67
C GLU A 12 5.25 -10.03 2.88
N GLU A 13 6.16 -10.07 1.91
CA GLU A 13 7.50 -9.50 2.07
C GLU A 13 7.54 -7.96 2.13
N LEU A 14 6.41 -7.29 1.85
CA LEU A 14 6.28 -5.85 2.02
C LEU A 14 5.98 -5.42 3.47
N GLY A 15 5.78 -6.40 4.36
CA GLY A 15 5.41 -6.19 5.76
C GLY A 15 3.90 -6.26 6.04
N PHE A 16 3.11 -6.55 5.02
CA PHE A 16 1.67 -6.81 5.11
C PHE A 16 1.24 -7.68 3.91
N PRO A 17 0.13 -8.44 4.04
CA PRO A 17 -0.29 -9.35 2.99
C PRO A 17 -0.84 -8.60 1.78
N VAL A 18 -0.37 -8.98 0.60
CA VAL A 18 -0.89 -8.55 -0.70
C VAL A 18 -1.38 -9.79 -1.45
N HIS A 19 -2.65 -9.81 -1.81
CA HIS A 19 -3.23 -10.90 -2.57
C HIS A 19 -2.94 -10.73 -4.06
N LEU A 20 -2.09 -11.57 -4.60
CA LEU A 20 -1.79 -11.62 -6.02
C LEU A 20 -2.64 -12.67 -6.71
N THR A 21 -3.22 -12.33 -7.85
CA THR A 21 -4.00 -13.25 -8.67
C THR A 21 -3.33 -13.48 -10.03
N HIS A 22 -3.53 -14.66 -10.62
CA HIS A 22 -2.98 -15.02 -11.94
C HIS A 22 -1.47 -14.80 -12.04
N VAL A 23 -0.75 -15.26 -11.03
CA VAL A 23 0.68 -14.99 -10.84
C VAL A 23 1.51 -15.90 -11.75
N PRO A 24 2.32 -15.35 -12.66
CA PRO A 24 3.29 -16.15 -13.39
C PRO A 24 4.40 -16.65 -12.45
N MET A 25 4.69 -17.93 -12.55
CA MET A 25 5.72 -18.62 -11.78
C MET A 25 6.70 -19.30 -12.72
N ILE A 26 7.96 -19.27 -12.36
CA ILE A 26 9.04 -19.95 -13.09
C ILE A 26 9.74 -20.96 -12.17
N GLU A 27 10.07 -22.15 -12.71
CA GLU A 27 10.83 -23.15 -11.98
C GLU A 27 12.33 -22.81 -12.04
N ILE A 28 12.92 -22.60 -10.87
CA ILE A 28 14.36 -22.41 -10.70
C ILE A 28 14.87 -23.45 -9.72
N ARG A 29 15.80 -24.32 -10.16
CA ARG A 29 16.40 -25.38 -9.34
C ARG A 29 15.37 -26.32 -8.68
N GLY A 30 14.25 -26.60 -9.37
CA GLY A 30 13.19 -27.47 -8.87
C GLY A 30 12.14 -26.80 -8.01
N GLU A 31 12.27 -25.50 -7.74
CA GLU A 31 11.29 -24.72 -6.98
C GLU A 31 10.62 -23.65 -7.86
N PHE A 32 9.31 -23.44 -7.66
CA PHE A 32 8.59 -22.38 -8.36
C PHE A 32 8.71 -21.07 -7.60
N THR A 33 9.22 -20.06 -8.28
CA THR A 33 9.34 -18.68 -7.79
C THR A 33 8.48 -17.73 -8.59
N LEU A 34 8.22 -16.54 -8.04
CA LEU A 34 7.46 -15.51 -8.71
C LEU A 34 8.23 -14.97 -9.92
N ASP A 35 7.57 -14.92 -11.08
CA ASP A 35 8.11 -14.35 -12.30
C ASP A 35 7.44 -13.01 -12.60
N ILE A 36 7.70 -12.04 -11.72
CA ILE A 36 7.11 -10.70 -11.76
C ILE A 36 8.17 -9.62 -11.62
N ASP A 37 7.84 -8.42 -12.08
CA ASP A 37 8.64 -7.22 -11.82
C ASP A 37 8.29 -6.66 -10.43
N PHE A 38 9.20 -6.81 -9.47
CA PHE A 38 9.01 -6.33 -8.10
C PHE A 38 8.93 -4.82 -7.98
N ASN A 39 9.55 -4.05 -8.89
CA ASN A 39 9.39 -2.60 -8.91
C ASN A 39 7.97 -2.22 -9.34
N LYS A 40 7.43 -2.91 -10.33
CA LYS A 40 6.01 -2.74 -10.71
C LYS A 40 5.06 -3.16 -9.60
N LEU A 41 5.37 -4.24 -8.89
CA LEU A 41 4.58 -4.67 -7.72
C LEU A 41 4.53 -3.57 -6.65
N GLN A 42 5.67 -3.04 -6.24
CA GLN A 42 5.72 -1.99 -5.22
C GLN A 42 4.97 -0.73 -5.67
N LYS A 43 5.12 -0.33 -6.92
CA LYS A 43 4.42 0.81 -7.50
C LYS A 43 2.90 0.58 -7.55
N ALA A 44 2.46 -0.62 -7.96
CA ALA A 44 1.05 -0.99 -7.97
C ALA A 44 0.45 -1.00 -6.55
N VAL A 45 1.18 -1.55 -5.57
CA VAL A 45 0.77 -1.52 -4.16
C VAL A 45 0.62 -0.09 -3.67
N LEU A 46 1.60 0.78 -3.95
CA LEU A 46 1.55 2.19 -3.58
C LEU A 46 0.30 2.88 -4.14
N MET A 47 -0.03 2.61 -5.39
CA MET A 47 -1.25 3.11 -6.04
C MET A 47 -2.51 2.60 -5.34
N HIS A 48 -2.59 1.31 -5.06
CA HIS A 48 -3.74 0.71 -4.37
C HIS A 48 -3.92 1.29 -2.95
N LEU A 49 -2.82 1.54 -2.24
CA LEU A 49 -2.85 2.19 -0.92
C LEU A 49 -3.40 3.61 -0.99
N SER A 50 -3.09 4.37 -2.06
CA SER A 50 -3.64 5.73 -2.22
C SER A 50 -5.15 5.74 -2.38
N HIS A 51 -5.74 4.71 -2.98
CA HIS A 51 -7.18 4.55 -3.22
C HIS A 51 -7.90 3.64 -2.22
N LYS A 52 -7.20 3.12 -1.23
CA LYS A 52 -7.77 2.21 -0.23
C LYS A 52 -8.94 2.86 0.52
N LYS A 53 -10.07 2.17 0.61
CA LYS A 53 -11.30 2.71 1.23
C LYS A 53 -11.28 2.73 2.76
N THR A 54 -10.41 1.91 3.37
CA THR A 54 -10.21 1.87 4.82
C THR A 54 -8.95 2.65 5.20
N PRO A 55 -8.80 3.08 6.48
CA PRO A 55 -7.57 3.72 6.94
C PRO A 55 -6.35 2.86 6.73
N LEU A 56 -5.19 3.50 6.57
CA LEU A 56 -3.90 2.82 6.46
C LEU A 56 -3.52 2.18 7.79
N THR A 57 -2.92 0.99 7.71
CA THR A 57 -2.30 0.32 8.86
C THR A 57 -0.90 0.87 9.13
N GLY A 58 -0.36 0.57 10.30
CA GLY A 58 1.01 0.96 10.65
C GLY A 58 2.05 0.38 9.69
N ASN A 59 1.89 -0.89 9.29
CA ASN A 59 2.80 -1.55 8.35
C ASN A 59 2.71 -0.95 6.93
N GLU A 60 1.52 -0.53 6.51
CA GLU A 60 1.33 0.16 5.23
C GLU A 60 1.99 1.54 5.23
N VAL A 61 1.86 2.31 6.30
CA VAL A 61 2.55 3.60 6.46
C VAL A 61 4.08 3.42 6.43
N LYS A 62 4.59 2.39 7.11
CA LYS A 62 6.01 2.04 7.09
C LYS A 62 6.50 1.67 5.69
N PHE A 63 5.71 0.91 4.93
CA PHE A 63 6.01 0.60 3.54
C PHE A 63 6.09 1.86 2.68
N ILE A 64 5.11 2.76 2.79
CA ILE A 64 5.07 4.02 2.03
C ILE A 64 6.33 4.85 2.33
N ARG A 65 6.67 5.03 3.60
CA ARG A 65 7.88 5.76 4.00
C ARG A 65 9.15 5.15 3.40
N LYS A 66 9.29 3.83 3.50
CA LYS A 66 10.46 3.11 2.95
C LYS A 66 10.52 3.19 1.44
N TYR A 67 9.39 3.13 0.77
CA TYR A 67 9.31 3.29 -0.68
C TYR A 67 9.92 4.62 -1.13
N PHE A 68 9.65 5.70 -0.39
CA PHE A 68 10.26 7.02 -0.64
C PHE A 68 11.68 7.16 -0.09
N SER A 69 12.26 6.13 0.50
CA SER A 69 13.60 6.14 1.13
C SER A 69 13.75 7.23 2.19
N LEU A 70 12.68 7.53 2.93
CA LEU A 70 12.67 8.57 3.95
C LEU A 70 12.93 7.98 5.34
N THR A 71 13.68 8.73 6.17
CA THR A 71 13.76 8.46 7.60
C THR A 71 12.43 8.81 8.28
N THR A 72 12.20 8.31 9.48
CA THR A 72 11.00 8.68 10.27
C THR A 72 10.93 10.20 10.52
N SER A 73 12.07 10.84 10.75
CA SER A 73 12.15 12.30 10.93
C SER A 73 11.79 13.05 9.64
N ALA A 74 12.37 12.67 8.51
CA ALA A 74 12.09 13.30 7.23
C ALA A 74 10.63 13.10 6.79
N PHE A 75 10.09 11.90 7.00
CA PHE A 75 8.70 11.60 6.69
C PHE A 75 7.74 12.41 7.56
N GLY A 76 7.98 12.46 8.87
CA GLY A 76 7.17 13.28 9.77
C GLY A 76 7.20 14.76 9.39
N HIS A 77 8.36 15.28 9.02
CA HIS A 77 8.52 16.68 8.64
C HIS A 77 7.63 17.10 7.44
N LEU A 78 7.40 16.18 6.48
CA LEU A 78 6.49 16.45 5.36
C LEU A 78 5.06 16.81 5.80
N PHE A 79 4.63 16.32 6.96
CA PHE A 79 3.27 16.47 7.48
C PHE A 79 3.21 17.32 8.76
N GLY A 80 4.31 17.93 9.17
CA GLY A 80 4.39 18.72 10.39
C GLY A 80 4.39 17.90 11.68
N TYR A 81 4.87 16.65 11.64
CA TYR A 81 4.94 15.76 12.79
C TYR A 81 6.39 15.41 13.17
N SER A 82 6.57 15.06 14.43
CA SER A 82 7.85 14.55 14.95
C SER A 82 8.11 13.10 14.50
N HIS A 83 9.37 12.69 14.57
CA HIS A 83 9.73 11.29 14.34
C HIS A 83 9.01 10.34 15.32
N SER A 84 8.76 10.76 16.55
CA SER A 84 8.03 9.97 17.55
C SER A 84 6.58 9.72 17.15
N ALA A 85 5.93 10.67 16.49
CA ALA A 85 4.59 10.49 15.96
C ALA A 85 4.57 9.43 14.84
N VAL A 86 5.54 9.48 13.93
CA VAL A 86 5.68 8.48 12.86
C VAL A 86 5.91 7.08 13.44
N LEU A 87 6.77 6.95 14.45
CA LEU A 87 6.98 5.68 15.15
C LEU A 87 5.69 5.14 15.79
N LYS A 88 4.88 6.01 16.39
CA LYS A 88 3.58 5.61 16.95
C LYS A 88 2.63 5.07 15.87
N TRP A 89 2.62 5.67 14.68
CA TRP A 89 1.83 5.15 13.57
C TRP A 89 2.33 3.77 13.11
N GLU A 90 3.62 3.65 12.87
CA GLU A 90 4.22 2.40 12.37
C GLU A 90 4.13 1.25 13.39
N ASN A 91 4.24 1.55 14.68
CA ASN A 91 4.15 0.56 15.76
C ASN A 91 2.75 -0.02 15.95
N GLN A 92 1.71 0.54 15.30
CA GLN A 92 0.39 -0.10 15.27
C GLN A 92 0.40 -1.43 14.49
N GLY A 93 1.43 -1.69 13.68
CA GLY A 93 1.57 -2.93 12.93
C GLY A 93 0.39 -3.15 11.97
N ASP A 94 -0.33 -4.27 12.13
CA ASP A 94 -1.49 -4.60 11.30
C ASP A 94 -2.77 -3.84 11.69
N ALA A 95 -2.75 -3.12 12.80
CA ALA A 95 -3.85 -2.24 13.20
C ALA A 95 -3.76 -0.89 12.48
N ILE A 96 -4.86 -0.15 12.50
CA ILE A 96 -4.94 1.20 11.93
C ILE A 96 -3.83 2.08 12.53
N ALA A 97 -3.13 2.82 11.68
CA ALA A 97 -2.02 3.71 12.08
C ALA A 97 -2.46 4.86 13.02
N ARG A 98 -3.75 5.22 13.02
CA ARG A 98 -4.34 6.31 13.82
C ARG A 98 -3.77 7.68 13.48
N MET A 99 -3.47 7.90 12.22
CA MET A 99 -3.17 9.23 11.71
C MET A 99 -4.44 10.10 11.77
N ALA A 100 -4.27 11.42 11.91
CA ALA A 100 -5.39 12.33 11.68
C ALA A 100 -5.93 12.14 10.25
N PRO A 101 -7.26 12.15 10.05
CA PRO A 101 -7.84 11.93 8.72
C PRO A 101 -7.30 12.87 7.64
N THR A 102 -7.09 14.13 7.98
CA THR A 102 -6.51 15.13 7.07
C THR A 102 -5.06 14.79 6.69
N THR A 103 -4.26 14.28 7.63
CA THR A 103 -2.89 13.85 7.39
C THR A 103 -2.86 12.64 6.47
N GLU A 104 -3.73 11.66 6.69
CA GLU A 104 -3.83 10.48 5.83
C GLU A 104 -4.24 10.85 4.41
N ILE A 105 -5.21 11.73 4.23
CA ILE A 105 -5.60 12.24 2.90
C ILE A 105 -4.42 12.93 2.24
N TYR A 106 -3.71 13.80 2.96
CA TYR A 106 -2.53 14.47 2.42
C TYR A 106 -1.44 13.49 1.97
N LEU A 107 -1.19 12.44 2.76
CA LEU A 107 -0.26 11.36 2.38
C LEU A 107 -0.70 10.66 1.08
N ARG A 108 -1.97 10.36 0.93
CA ARG A 108 -2.50 9.74 -0.29
C ARG A 108 -2.37 10.65 -1.50
N LEU A 109 -2.61 11.96 -1.35
CA LEU A 109 -2.39 12.95 -2.41
C LEU A 109 -0.90 13.06 -2.76
N TYR A 110 -0.02 13.00 -1.77
CA TYR A 110 1.43 12.99 -1.98
C TYR A 110 1.86 11.78 -2.84
N ILE A 111 1.28 10.61 -2.58
CA ILE A 111 1.52 9.41 -3.40
C ILE A 111 1.08 9.63 -4.85
N LEU A 112 -0.10 10.19 -5.07
CA LEU A 112 -0.62 10.44 -6.42
C LEU A 112 0.24 11.44 -7.19
N ASP A 113 0.67 12.51 -6.53
CA ASP A 113 1.59 13.49 -7.11
C ASP A 113 2.90 12.85 -7.53
N PHE A 114 3.48 12.03 -6.65
CA PHE A 114 4.69 11.26 -6.97
C PHE A 114 4.50 10.32 -8.17
N LEU A 115 3.37 9.65 -8.28
CA LEU A 115 3.04 8.77 -9.40
C LEU A 115 2.67 9.52 -10.67
N GLN A 116 2.66 10.86 -10.64
CA GLN A 116 2.28 11.75 -11.76
C GLN A 116 0.92 11.38 -12.34
N LYS A 117 -0.05 11.18 -11.44
CA LYS A 117 -1.42 10.91 -11.84
C LYS A 117 -2.12 12.17 -12.32
N ASP A 118 -3.06 11.99 -13.24
CA ASP A 118 -3.83 13.08 -13.83
C ASP A 118 -4.89 13.65 -12.87
N ALA A 119 -5.54 14.72 -13.31
CA ALA A 119 -6.58 15.37 -12.51
C ALA A 119 -7.81 14.47 -12.26
N LEU A 120 -8.03 13.46 -13.09
CA LEU A 120 -9.14 12.50 -12.93
C LEU A 120 -8.90 11.60 -11.73
N ASP A 121 -7.70 11.03 -11.60
CA ASP A 121 -7.32 10.20 -10.44
C ASP A 121 -7.43 11.00 -9.13
N PHE A 122 -6.99 12.26 -9.13
CA PHE A 122 -7.15 13.16 -7.99
C PHE A 122 -8.62 13.37 -7.64
N LYS A 123 -9.46 13.64 -8.63
CA LYS A 123 -10.90 13.85 -8.45
C LYS A 123 -11.59 12.60 -7.90
N GLU A 124 -11.27 11.42 -8.42
CA GLU A 124 -11.79 10.16 -7.92
C GLU A 124 -11.42 9.96 -6.45
N LEU A 125 -10.16 10.15 -6.08
CA LEU A 125 -9.72 10.06 -4.69
C LEU A 125 -10.46 11.05 -3.80
N TYR A 126 -10.60 12.29 -4.22
CA TYR A 126 -11.30 13.32 -3.47
C TYR A 126 -12.77 12.95 -3.19
N HIS A 127 -13.43 12.28 -4.15
CA HIS A 127 -14.82 11.83 -3.97
C HIS A 127 -14.93 10.52 -3.18
N GLU A 128 -13.96 9.62 -3.30
CA GLU A 128 -13.96 8.32 -2.63
C GLU A 128 -13.58 8.43 -1.15
N ILE A 129 -12.62 9.30 -0.82
CA ILE A 129 -12.07 9.43 0.54
C ILE A 129 -12.56 10.72 1.16
N ARG A 130 -13.68 10.65 1.88
CA ARG A 130 -14.19 11.76 2.66
C ARG A 130 -13.66 11.72 4.09
N ILE A 131 -13.27 12.88 4.63
CA ILE A 131 -12.79 13.00 6.02
C ILE A 131 -13.78 12.39 7.04
N PRO A 132 -15.12 12.62 6.95
CA PRO A 132 -16.07 11.98 7.86
C PRO A 132 -16.07 10.45 7.78
N ASP A 133 -15.84 9.88 6.58
CA ASP A 133 -15.80 8.43 6.39
C ASP A 133 -14.53 7.83 6.99
N LEU A 134 -13.37 8.50 6.88
CA LEU A 134 -12.15 8.09 7.56
C LEU A 134 -12.26 8.25 9.08
N ALA A 135 -12.85 9.35 9.56
CA ALA A 135 -12.99 9.63 10.98
C ALA A 135 -13.76 8.56 11.74
N LYS A 136 -14.79 7.94 11.13
CA LYS A 136 -15.54 6.85 11.77
C LYS A 136 -14.69 5.62 12.07
N TYR A 137 -13.65 5.37 11.27
CA TYR A 137 -12.73 4.25 11.47
C TYR A 137 -11.67 4.51 12.56
N LEU A 138 -11.51 5.74 13.00
CA LEU A 138 -10.56 6.10 14.06
C LEU A 138 -11.11 5.88 15.47
N LYS A 139 -12.35 5.41 15.61
CA LYS A 139 -12.95 5.12 16.92
C LYS A 139 -12.32 3.86 17.53
N PRO A 140 -11.85 3.91 18.79
CA PRO A 140 -11.09 2.82 19.41
C PRO A 140 -11.85 1.50 19.59
N SER A 141 -13.16 1.52 19.49
CA SER A 141 -14.07 0.41 19.83
C SER A 141 -14.45 -0.50 18.65
N GLN A 142 -13.95 -0.25 17.45
CA GLN A 142 -14.33 -1.04 16.29
C GLN A 142 -13.18 -1.93 15.83
N ASN A 143 -13.43 -3.24 15.82
CA ASN A 143 -12.56 -4.21 15.16
C ASN A 143 -12.86 -4.17 13.66
N TYR A 144 -11.90 -3.69 12.88
CA TYR A 144 -11.99 -3.75 11.42
C TYR A 144 -11.37 -5.03 10.92
N SER A 145 -12.10 -5.76 10.09
CA SER A 145 -11.51 -6.85 9.33
C SER A 145 -10.55 -6.25 8.31
N TYR A 146 -9.32 -6.73 8.33
CA TYR A 146 -8.33 -6.36 7.32
C TYR A 146 -8.74 -6.94 5.96
N ILE A 147 -8.90 -6.08 4.96
CA ILE A 147 -9.13 -6.51 3.58
C ILE A 147 -7.80 -6.34 2.83
N PRO A 148 -7.12 -7.44 2.46
CA PRO A 148 -5.87 -7.34 1.75
C PRO A 148 -6.05 -6.71 0.37
N ILE A 149 -5.04 -5.96 -0.07
CA ILE A 149 -4.95 -5.46 -1.45
C ILE A 149 -4.86 -6.66 -2.38
N SER A 150 -5.67 -6.65 -3.46
CA SER A 150 -5.64 -7.67 -4.49
C SER A 150 -5.16 -7.07 -5.81
N ILE A 151 -4.14 -7.69 -6.41
CA ILE A 151 -3.51 -7.24 -7.65
C ILE A 151 -3.48 -8.40 -8.64
N ASN A 152 -3.94 -8.15 -9.86
CA ASN A 152 -3.83 -9.12 -10.94
C ASN A 152 -2.42 -9.05 -11.56
N ALA A 153 -1.55 -9.96 -11.15
CA ALA A 153 -0.16 -9.99 -11.57
C ALA A 153 0.02 -10.15 -13.09
N LYS A 154 -0.86 -10.88 -13.74
CA LYS A 154 -0.81 -11.08 -15.20
C LYS A 154 -0.97 -9.77 -15.96
N ASN A 155 -1.85 -8.90 -15.49
CA ASN A 155 -2.15 -7.64 -16.18
C ASN A 155 -1.26 -6.49 -15.73
N GLU A 156 -0.87 -6.47 -14.46
CA GLU A 156 -0.24 -5.31 -13.83
C GLU A 156 1.27 -5.48 -13.60
N LEU A 157 1.77 -6.72 -13.44
CA LEU A 157 3.11 -6.98 -12.95
C LEU A 157 4.05 -7.70 -13.92
N ILE A 158 3.61 -8.01 -15.14
CA ILE A 158 4.49 -8.63 -16.14
C ILE A 158 5.45 -7.58 -16.70
N SER A 159 6.73 -7.93 -16.75
CA SER A 159 7.72 -7.12 -17.47
C SER A 159 7.31 -6.99 -18.93
N ALA A 160 7.33 -5.78 -19.47
CA ALA A 160 7.26 -5.61 -20.91
C ALA A 160 8.49 -6.31 -21.52
N ALA A 161 8.24 -7.28 -22.35
CA ALA A 161 9.30 -7.96 -23.09
C ALA A 161 10.01 -7.00 -24.04
#